data_f5af7b24315a5677660d1527f5abedee
#
_entry.id   f5af7b24315a5677660d1527f5abedee
#
_cell.length_a   1.000
_cell.length_b   1.000
_cell.length_c   1.000
_cell.angle_alpha   90.00
_cell.angle_beta   90.00
_cell.angle_gamma   90.00
#
_symmetry.space_group_name_H-M   'P 1'
#
loop_
_entity.id
_entity.type
_entity.pdbx_description
1 polymer ?
#
loop_
_entity_poly.entity_id
_entity_poly.type
_entity_poly.pdbx_seq_one_letter_code
_entity_poly.pdbx_strand_id
1 'polypeptide(L)'
;MYSAGTFLLRDSAQEEHLFSVSFRKYGRSLHARIEHYQHRFSFDSHDPAVFAAPTVTGLIEHYKDPACVMFFEPMLTAPLPRTEPFSLQQLARAVIVSHTTYDGVEQLPLPARLRSFLKEYHYRQRVRVRRLEADVYLPHC
;
A
#
# COMPACT_ATOMS: atom_id res chain seq x y z
N MET A 1 -18.29 7.55 14.88
CA MET A 1 -18.18 6.14 14.43
C MET A 1 -18.13 6.10 12.93
N TYR A 2 -17.29 5.24 12.38
CA TYR A 2 -17.13 5.16 10.93
C TYR A 2 -18.15 4.21 10.32
N SER A 3 -18.64 4.56 9.14
CA SER A 3 -19.61 3.75 8.43
C SER A 3 -18.96 2.52 7.80
N ALA A 4 -19.79 1.54 7.46
CA ALA A 4 -19.31 0.33 6.80
C ALA A 4 -18.59 0.69 5.51
N GLY A 5 -17.46 0.03 5.26
CA GLY A 5 -16.65 0.29 4.08
C GLY A 5 -15.57 1.33 4.26
N THR A 6 -15.54 2.05 5.38
CA THR A 6 -14.41 2.94 5.67
C THR A 6 -13.16 2.11 5.86
N PHE A 7 -12.07 2.45 5.17
CA PHE A 7 -10.87 1.64 5.18
C PHE A 7 -9.59 2.47 5.27
N LEU A 8 -8.52 1.79 5.66
CA LEU A 8 -7.19 2.36 5.77
C LEU A 8 -6.18 1.36 5.21
N LEU A 9 -5.41 1.77 4.21
CA LEU A 9 -4.28 0.99 3.72
C LEU A 9 -3.07 1.34 4.57
N ARG A 10 -2.38 0.33 5.07
CA ARG A 10 -1.23 0.53 5.94
C ARG A 10 -0.12 -0.45 5.62
N ASP A 11 1.08 -0.15 6.09
CA ASP A 11 2.19 -1.09 6.01
C ASP A 11 1.88 -2.30 6.88
N SER A 12 2.23 -3.47 6.37
CA SER A 12 2.06 -4.69 7.14
C SER A 12 3.10 -4.78 8.25
N ALA A 13 2.70 -5.30 9.40
CA ALA A 13 3.61 -5.60 10.48
C ALA A 13 4.44 -6.85 10.20
N GLN A 14 4.03 -7.69 9.25
CA GLN A 14 4.72 -8.91 8.89
C GLN A 14 5.61 -8.68 7.69
N GLU A 15 6.82 -9.22 7.74
CA GLU A 15 7.82 -8.96 6.71
C GLU A 15 7.45 -9.58 5.35
N GLU A 16 6.76 -10.70 5.35
CA GLU A 16 6.37 -11.35 4.10
C GLU A 16 5.24 -10.64 3.37
N HIS A 17 4.61 -9.64 3.99
CA HIS A 17 3.56 -8.86 3.35
C HIS A 17 3.92 -7.39 3.35
N LEU A 18 3.72 -6.72 2.22
CA LEU A 18 4.00 -5.30 2.10
C LEU A 18 2.89 -4.45 2.71
N PHE A 19 1.64 -4.86 2.53
CA PHE A 19 0.49 -4.05 2.91
C PHE A 19 -0.56 -4.86 3.65
N SER A 20 -1.30 -4.16 4.49
CA SER A 20 -2.52 -4.66 5.12
C SER A 20 -3.60 -3.61 5.01
N VAL A 21 -4.84 -4.03 5.04
CA VAL A 21 -5.99 -3.13 5.00
C VAL A 21 -6.80 -3.33 6.27
N SER A 22 -7.18 -2.22 6.90
CA SER A 22 -8.12 -2.24 8.02
C SER A 22 -9.41 -1.58 7.53
N PHE A 23 -10.55 -2.18 7.83
CA PHE A 23 -11.82 -1.70 7.30
C PHE A 23 -12.97 -1.98 8.27
N ARG A 24 -14.07 -1.25 8.08
CA ARG A 24 -15.28 -1.42 8.91
C ARG A 24 -16.28 -2.29 8.16
N LYS A 25 -16.73 -3.34 8.81
CA LYS A 25 -17.78 -4.21 8.28
C LYS A 25 -18.43 -4.95 9.46
N TYR A 26 -19.72 -5.11 9.38
CA TYR A 26 -20.47 -5.79 10.45
C TYR A 26 -20.31 -5.12 11.82
N GLY A 27 -20.22 -3.79 11.84
CA GLY A 27 -20.14 -3.04 13.08
C GLY A 27 -18.81 -3.12 13.81
N ARG A 28 -17.78 -3.62 13.18
CA ARG A 28 -16.45 -3.76 13.80
C ARG A 28 -15.33 -3.51 12.82
N SER A 29 -14.13 -3.36 13.35
CA SER A 29 -12.93 -3.21 12.52
C SER A 29 -12.35 -4.57 12.22
N LEU A 30 -12.12 -4.82 10.95
CA LEU A 30 -11.51 -6.05 10.47
C LEU A 30 -10.20 -5.70 9.76
N HIS A 31 -9.34 -6.70 9.62
CA HIS A 31 -8.02 -6.51 9.02
C HIS A 31 -7.75 -7.64 8.03
N ALA A 32 -7.19 -7.28 6.89
CA ALA A 32 -6.83 -8.25 5.86
C ALA A 32 -5.45 -7.94 5.34
N ARG A 33 -4.67 -8.99 5.10
CA ARG A 33 -3.35 -8.86 4.49
C ARG A 33 -3.49 -8.89 2.99
N ILE A 34 -2.66 -8.12 2.31
CA ILE A 34 -2.59 -8.13 0.87
C ILE A 34 -1.42 -9.03 0.48
N GLU A 35 -1.72 -10.11 -0.23
CA GLU A 35 -0.72 -11.05 -0.71
C GLU A 35 -0.20 -10.62 -2.07
N HIS A 36 1.08 -10.88 -2.30
CA HIS A 36 1.72 -10.58 -3.57
C HIS A 36 2.31 -11.87 -4.13
N TYR A 37 1.69 -12.37 -5.19
CA TYR A 37 2.09 -13.64 -5.78
C TYR A 37 1.97 -13.56 -7.31
N GLN A 38 2.99 -14.02 -8.00
CA GLN A 38 3.07 -14.01 -9.46
C GLN A 38 2.75 -12.62 -10.04
N HIS A 39 3.37 -11.59 -9.46
CA HIS A 39 3.23 -10.20 -9.87
C HIS A 39 1.81 -9.65 -9.74
N ARG A 40 0.99 -10.26 -8.89
CA ARG A 40 -0.37 -9.79 -8.64
C ARG A 40 -0.64 -9.65 -7.16
N PHE A 41 -1.51 -8.71 -6.84
CA PHE A 41 -1.96 -8.46 -5.47
C PHE A 41 -3.37 -8.97 -5.30
N SER A 42 -3.60 -9.67 -4.19
CA SER A 42 -4.92 -10.21 -3.87
C SER A 42 -5.05 -10.41 -2.37
N PHE A 43 -6.27 -10.68 -1.92
CA PHE A 43 -6.49 -11.03 -0.51
C PHE A 43 -6.36 -12.52 -0.26
N ASP A 44 -6.29 -13.34 -1.29
CA ASP A 44 -6.02 -14.76 -1.18
C ASP A 44 -5.44 -15.26 -2.50
N SER A 45 -4.12 -15.39 -2.54
CA SER A 45 -3.41 -15.77 -3.76
C SER A 45 -3.59 -17.23 -4.13
N HIS A 46 -4.10 -18.05 -3.22
CA HIS A 46 -4.30 -19.47 -3.47
C HIS A 46 -5.68 -19.81 -4.01
N ASP A 47 -6.60 -18.87 -4.01
CA ASP A 47 -7.94 -19.06 -4.51
C ASP A 47 -8.10 -18.35 -5.85
N PRO A 48 -8.21 -19.11 -6.96
CA PRO A 48 -8.33 -18.47 -8.27
C PRO A 48 -9.64 -17.70 -8.48
N ALA A 49 -10.63 -17.91 -7.63
CA ALA A 49 -11.88 -17.17 -7.71
C ALA A 49 -11.79 -15.80 -7.07
N VAL A 50 -10.74 -15.52 -6.29
CA VAL A 50 -10.55 -14.23 -5.64
C VAL A 50 -9.87 -13.30 -6.61
N PHE A 51 -10.38 -12.07 -6.72
CA PHE A 51 -9.84 -11.07 -7.64
C PHE A 51 -8.38 -10.76 -7.33
N ALA A 52 -7.57 -10.67 -8.35
CA ALA A 52 -6.16 -10.27 -8.26
C ALA A 52 -5.89 -9.16 -9.27
N ALA A 53 -5.07 -8.20 -8.88
CA ALA A 53 -4.73 -7.07 -9.73
C ALA A 53 -3.21 -6.87 -9.78
N PRO A 54 -2.70 -6.31 -10.89
CA PRO A 54 -1.26 -6.08 -11.01
C PRO A 54 -0.75 -4.95 -10.10
N THR A 55 -1.64 -4.11 -9.58
CA THR A 55 -1.26 -3.04 -8.66
C THR A 55 -2.14 -3.05 -7.42
N VAL A 56 -1.61 -2.49 -6.34
CA VAL A 56 -2.41 -2.35 -5.10
C VAL A 56 -3.58 -1.40 -5.35
N THR A 57 -3.36 -0.33 -6.09
CA THR A 57 -4.42 0.61 -6.42
C THR A 57 -5.55 -0.08 -7.18
N GLY A 58 -5.21 -0.93 -8.14
CA GLY A 58 -6.21 -1.68 -8.89
C GLY A 58 -7.00 -2.64 -8.01
N LEU A 59 -6.33 -3.27 -7.05
CA LEU A 59 -6.99 -4.13 -6.10
C LEU A 59 -8.01 -3.34 -5.26
N ILE A 60 -7.60 -2.21 -4.71
CA ILE A 60 -8.48 -1.37 -3.91
C ILE A 60 -9.68 -0.88 -4.72
N GLU A 61 -9.44 -0.46 -5.96
CA GLU A 61 -10.52 0.04 -6.81
C GLU A 61 -11.60 -1.01 -7.07
N HIS A 62 -11.20 -2.27 -7.22
CA HIS A 62 -12.17 -3.34 -7.41
C HIS A 62 -13.11 -3.46 -6.22
N TYR A 63 -12.57 -3.36 -5.00
CA TYR A 63 -13.34 -3.55 -3.77
C TYR A 63 -14.07 -2.30 -3.32
N LYS A 64 -13.97 -1.20 -4.05
CA LYS A 64 -14.74 -0.01 -3.78
C LYS A 64 -16.21 -0.16 -4.17
N ASP A 65 -16.49 -1.00 -5.13
CA ASP A 65 -17.85 -1.22 -5.60
C ASP A 65 -18.50 -2.33 -4.78
N PRO A 66 -19.52 -2.02 -3.96
CA PRO A 66 -20.16 -3.04 -3.13
C PRO A 66 -20.78 -4.18 -3.94
N ALA A 67 -21.13 -3.94 -5.21
CA ALA A 67 -21.69 -4.98 -6.05
C ALA A 67 -20.68 -6.05 -6.43
N CYS A 68 -19.38 -5.72 -6.34
CA CYS A 68 -18.30 -6.65 -6.66
C CYS A 68 -17.77 -7.41 -5.45
N VAL A 69 -18.34 -7.15 -4.26
CA VAL A 69 -17.79 -7.66 -3.00
C VAL A 69 -18.71 -8.71 -2.42
N MET A 70 -18.15 -9.89 -2.17
CA MET A 70 -18.85 -10.95 -1.47
C MET A 70 -18.95 -10.65 0.03
N PHE A 71 -19.89 -11.28 0.72
CA PHE A 71 -20.11 -10.97 2.14
C PHE A 71 -18.88 -11.27 3.01
N PHE A 72 -18.01 -12.16 2.59
CA PHE A 72 -16.82 -12.54 3.35
C PHE A 72 -15.58 -11.76 2.92
N GLU A 73 -15.69 -10.91 1.92
CA GLU A 73 -14.55 -10.14 1.41
C GLU A 73 -14.47 -8.76 2.04
N PRO A 74 -13.31 -8.10 1.98
CA PRO A 74 -13.17 -6.71 2.45
C PRO A 74 -14.12 -5.77 1.71
N MET A 75 -14.62 -4.79 2.43
CA MET A 75 -15.43 -3.72 1.86
C MET A 75 -14.64 -2.42 1.96
N LEU A 76 -14.26 -1.85 0.82
CA LEU A 76 -13.35 -0.72 0.76
C LEU A 76 -13.97 0.43 -0.01
N THR A 77 -15.09 0.96 0.50
CA THR A 77 -15.86 1.96 -0.24
C THR A 77 -15.34 3.38 -0.07
N ALA A 78 -14.79 3.72 1.09
CA ALA A 78 -14.35 5.09 1.34
C ALA A 78 -13.07 5.10 2.17
N PRO A 79 -12.00 5.72 1.67
CA PRO A 79 -10.77 5.83 2.45
C PRO A 79 -11.00 6.67 3.69
N LEU A 80 -10.35 6.28 4.77
CA LEU A 80 -10.38 7.05 6.01
C LEU A 80 -9.61 8.35 5.78
N PRO A 81 -10.24 9.51 5.96
CA PRO A 81 -9.53 10.77 5.76
C PRO A 81 -8.51 10.99 6.88
N ARG A 82 -7.39 11.60 6.52
CA ARG A 82 -6.41 11.98 7.51
C ARG A 82 -6.97 13.12 8.35
N THR A 83 -6.80 12.98 9.65
CA THR A 83 -7.22 14.04 10.58
C THR A 83 -6.11 15.05 10.82
N GLU A 84 -4.87 14.69 10.47
CA GLU A 84 -3.71 15.54 10.64
C GLU A 84 -2.94 15.64 9.34
N PRO A 85 -2.42 16.83 8.98
CA PRO A 85 -1.60 16.95 7.78
C PRO A 85 -0.27 16.23 7.97
N PHE A 86 0.36 15.89 6.86
CA PHE A 86 1.73 15.39 6.91
C PHE A 86 2.65 16.47 7.46
N SER A 87 3.63 16.07 8.27
CA SER A 87 4.64 16.99 8.75
C SER A 87 5.49 17.49 7.59
N LEU A 88 6.14 18.64 7.79
CA LEU A 88 7.07 19.15 6.79
C LEU A 88 8.18 18.15 6.50
N GLN A 89 8.65 17.45 7.52
CA GLN A 89 9.68 16.43 7.36
C GLN A 89 9.22 15.28 6.45
N GLN A 90 7.99 14.84 6.62
CA GLN A 90 7.42 13.79 5.78
C GLN A 90 7.24 14.26 4.33
N LEU A 91 6.78 15.49 4.16
CA LEU A 91 6.62 16.06 2.81
C LEU A 91 7.97 16.23 2.12
N ALA A 92 8.97 16.69 2.85
CA ALA A 92 10.32 16.84 2.31
C ALA A 92 10.89 15.47 1.91
N ARG A 93 10.69 14.45 2.74
CA ARG A 93 11.13 13.10 2.40
C ARG A 93 10.49 12.62 1.09
N ALA A 94 9.19 12.83 0.95
CA ALA A 94 8.50 12.40 -0.25
C ALA A 94 9.06 13.04 -1.50
N VAL A 95 9.38 14.32 -1.45
CA VAL A 95 9.98 15.03 -2.58
C VAL A 95 11.38 14.51 -2.88
N ILE A 96 12.20 14.35 -1.86
CA ILE A 96 13.59 13.91 -2.04
C ILE A 96 13.64 12.50 -2.62
N VAL A 97 12.87 11.55 -2.06
CA VAL A 97 12.93 10.17 -2.53
C VAL A 97 12.33 10.00 -3.92
N SER A 98 11.50 10.93 -4.37
CA SER A 98 10.98 10.89 -5.73
C SER A 98 12.04 11.30 -6.77
N HIS A 99 13.13 11.93 -6.35
CA HIS A 99 14.18 12.43 -7.24
C HIS A 99 15.50 11.66 -7.12
N THR A 100 15.53 10.59 -6.34
CA THR A 100 16.75 9.79 -6.20
C THR A 100 16.37 8.32 -6.07
N THR A 101 17.39 7.45 -6.06
CA THR A 101 17.20 6.03 -5.88
C THR A 101 17.60 5.64 -4.46
N TYR A 102 17.23 4.43 -4.04
CA TYR A 102 17.66 3.92 -2.73
C TYR A 102 19.17 4.01 -2.57
N ASP A 103 19.91 3.57 -3.57
CA ASP A 103 21.38 3.61 -3.51
C ASP A 103 21.89 5.04 -3.61
N GLY A 104 21.18 5.90 -4.32
CA GLY A 104 21.54 7.29 -4.47
C GLY A 104 21.47 8.11 -3.19
N VAL A 105 20.67 7.67 -2.22
CA VAL A 105 20.56 8.36 -0.94
C VAL A 105 21.91 8.43 -0.24
N GLU A 106 22.74 7.38 -0.36
CA GLU A 106 24.06 7.37 0.26
C GLU A 106 25.00 8.41 -0.32
N GLN A 107 24.72 8.90 -1.51
CA GLN A 107 25.52 9.91 -2.17
C GLN A 107 25.15 11.33 -1.76
N LEU A 108 24.06 11.49 -1.03
CA LEU A 108 23.61 12.82 -0.63
C LEU A 108 24.49 13.37 0.50
N PRO A 109 24.82 14.67 0.46
CA PRO A 109 25.65 15.29 1.49
C PRO A 109 24.84 15.59 2.76
N LEU A 110 24.33 14.55 3.38
CA LEU A 110 23.48 14.64 4.57
C LEU A 110 24.06 13.80 5.71
N PRO A 111 23.78 14.16 6.96
CA PRO A 111 24.15 13.33 8.10
C PRO A 111 23.53 11.92 7.98
N ALA A 112 24.21 10.95 8.60
CA ALA A 112 23.77 9.56 8.52
C ALA A 112 22.34 9.36 9.02
N ARG A 113 21.92 10.10 10.03
CA ARG A 113 20.53 10.02 10.53
C ARG A 113 19.51 10.35 9.46
N LEU A 114 19.78 11.40 8.68
CA LEU A 114 18.85 11.82 7.63
C LEU A 114 18.86 10.84 6.48
N ARG A 115 20.03 10.31 6.13
CA ARG A 115 20.10 9.28 5.09
C ARG A 115 19.32 8.04 5.50
N SER A 116 19.42 7.62 6.76
CA SER A 116 18.62 6.49 7.26
C SER A 116 17.13 6.78 7.19
N PHE A 117 16.72 7.98 7.57
CA PHE A 117 15.32 8.39 7.51
C PHE A 117 14.78 8.32 6.09
N LEU A 118 15.56 8.77 5.11
CA LEU A 118 15.15 8.72 3.71
C LEU A 118 15.06 7.28 3.19
N LYS A 119 16.00 6.43 3.59
CA LYS A 119 16.04 5.05 3.13
C LYS A 119 14.94 4.19 3.72
N GLU A 120 14.48 4.52 4.89
CA GLU A 120 13.52 3.71 5.63
C GLU A 120 12.27 3.40 4.81
N TYR A 121 11.67 4.41 4.22
CA TYR A 121 10.49 4.26 3.41
C TYR A 121 10.83 3.91 1.95
N HIS A 122 11.88 4.51 1.46
CA HIS A 122 12.33 4.31 0.09
C HIS A 122 12.76 2.87 -0.15
N TYR A 123 13.33 2.24 0.86
CA TYR A 123 13.71 0.83 0.77
C TYR A 123 12.49 -0.05 0.51
N ARG A 124 11.41 0.19 1.21
CA ARG A 124 10.18 -0.60 1.02
C ARG A 124 9.61 -0.41 -0.37
N GLN A 125 9.60 0.80 -0.86
CA GLN A 125 9.15 1.07 -2.22
C GLN A 125 10.04 0.39 -3.24
N ARG A 126 11.34 0.43 -3.03
CA ARG A 126 12.28 -0.18 -3.95
C ARG A 126 12.08 -1.70 -4.05
N VAL A 127 11.88 -2.37 -2.92
CA VAL A 127 11.61 -3.81 -2.92
C VAL A 127 10.36 -4.10 -3.74
N ARG A 128 9.31 -3.33 -3.54
CA ARG A 128 8.06 -3.50 -4.27
C ARG A 128 8.25 -3.25 -5.76
N VAL A 129 8.90 -2.15 -6.12
CA VAL A 129 9.16 -1.81 -7.51
C VAL A 129 10.01 -2.88 -8.19
N ARG A 130 11.04 -3.36 -7.51
CA ARG A 130 11.92 -4.37 -8.05
C ARG A 130 11.19 -5.66 -8.37
N ARG A 131 10.22 -6.05 -7.55
CA ARG A 131 9.41 -7.24 -7.79
C ARG A 131 8.46 -7.09 -8.94
N LEU A 132 7.85 -5.92 -9.04
CA LEU A 132 6.79 -5.68 -10.00
C LEU A 132 7.31 -5.21 -11.33
N GLU A 133 8.51 -4.69 -11.34
CA GLU A 133 9.16 -4.18 -12.54
C GLU A 133 8.30 -3.15 -13.26
N ALA A 134 8.68 -2.84 -14.47
CA ALA A 134 7.96 -1.88 -15.27
C ALA A 134 6.57 -2.34 -15.64
N ASP A 135 6.34 -3.62 -15.70
CA ASP A 135 5.07 -4.17 -16.16
C ASP A 135 3.90 -3.80 -15.25
N VAL A 136 4.17 -3.62 -13.98
CA VAL A 136 3.10 -3.37 -13.00
C VAL A 136 2.88 -1.89 -12.76
N TYR A 137 3.95 -1.11 -12.82
CA TYR A 137 3.87 0.31 -12.50
C TYR A 137 3.71 1.20 -13.71
N LEU A 138 3.60 0.60 -14.86
CA LEU A 138 3.32 1.35 -16.04
C LEU A 138 1.87 1.77 -16.09
N PRO A 139 1.57 2.67 -16.94
CA PRO A 139 0.43 3.57 -16.87
C PRO A 139 -0.96 3.00 -16.90
N HIS A 140 -1.14 1.78 -16.71
CA HIS A 140 -2.48 1.28 -16.50
C HIS A 140 -2.95 1.53 -15.08
N CYS A 141 -2.20 2.28 -14.38
CA CYS A 141 -2.67 2.79 -13.10
C CYS A 141 -3.34 4.11 -13.29
#